data_5139e06e5759210ede5db9c887e50860
#
_entry.id   5139e06e5759210ede5db9c887e50860
#
_cell.length_a   1.000
_cell.length_b   1.000
_cell.length_c   1.000
_cell.angle_alpha   90.00
_cell.angle_beta   90.00
_cell.angle_gamma   90.00
#
_symmetry.space_group_name_H-M   'P 1'
#
loop_
_entity.id
_entity.type
_entity.pdbx_description
1 polymer ?
#
loop_
_entity_poly.entity_id
_entity_poly.type
_entity_poly.pdbx_seq_one_letter_code
_entity_poly.pdbx_strand_id
1 'polypeptide(L)'
;MMFAARRPSRMRATLVALVTAWLACSAQAQELTGTLRKVHDDGVVLLGVREASIPFSYFDGHGTVGYSQTIALAIVDQLKKTLGLPDLKVREVAVTSSNRIPMLQNSQIDLECGSTTHTHERESEAAFSDSFFQYAVRMIVRRSSGISDFPDLAGKAVVTTAGTSDERLLRELNADKHLNMRITSVRDHPDAFAAVKEDRAVAFVMDEPIIYGFKATDPHPDDFLVTGTPLGYEVYACMFRKGDAPMRELVNGVIDRMQTSGEAERLYSVWFTQPIPPHGINLNFPLSAAMRALFAHPNDRALD
;
A
#
# COMPACT_ATOMS: atom_id res chain seq x y z
N MET A 1 -30.11 -13.96 -101.91
CA MET A 1 -30.85 -13.30 -100.83
C MET A 1 -30.51 -14.05 -99.54
N MET A 2 -29.60 -13.43 -98.75
CA MET A 2 -29.10 -14.03 -97.48
C MET A 2 -29.66 -13.22 -96.32
N PHE A 3 -30.43 -13.86 -95.53
CA PHE A 3 -30.92 -13.27 -94.25
C PHE A 3 -29.86 -13.56 -93.16
N ALA A 4 -29.23 -12.51 -92.66
CA ALA A 4 -28.34 -12.61 -91.55
C ALA A 4 -29.08 -12.58 -90.24
N ALA A 5 -29.06 -13.71 -89.50
CA ALA A 5 -29.63 -13.79 -88.15
C ALA A 5 -28.69 -13.12 -87.13
N ARG A 6 -29.18 -12.07 -86.53
CA ARG A 6 -28.55 -11.43 -85.34
C ARG A 6 -28.78 -12.30 -84.11
N ARG A 7 -27.67 -12.75 -83.51
CA ARG A 7 -27.69 -13.39 -82.20
C ARG A 7 -27.84 -12.33 -81.08
N PRO A 8 -28.68 -12.52 -80.09
CA PRO A 8 -28.74 -11.62 -78.97
C PRO A 8 -27.52 -11.78 -78.05
N SER A 9 -26.87 -10.67 -77.69
CA SER A 9 -25.78 -10.60 -76.72
C SER A 9 -26.32 -10.97 -75.34
N ARG A 10 -25.81 -12.00 -74.79
CA ARG A 10 -26.04 -12.34 -73.35
C ARG A 10 -25.28 -11.34 -72.47
N MET A 11 -26.01 -10.38 -72.01
CA MET A 11 -25.55 -9.48 -70.96
C MET A 11 -25.42 -10.34 -69.66
N ARG A 12 -24.23 -10.72 -69.35
CA ARG A 12 -23.93 -11.34 -68.05
C ARG A 12 -24.09 -10.29 -66.99
N ALA A 13 -25.20 -10.31 -66.27
CA ALA A 13 -25.37 -9.61 -65.04
C ALA A 13 -24.44 -10.24 -63.98
N THR A 14 -23.26 -9.63 -63.77
CA THR A 14 -22.38 -10.01 -62.68
C THR A 14 -23.02 -9.42 -61.41
N LEU A 15 -23.76 -10.25 -60.67
CA LEU A 15 -24.16 -9.96 -59.32
C LEU A 15 -22.92 -9.87 -58.47
N VAL A 16 -22.45 -8.64 -58.22
CA VAL A 16 -21.47 -8.40 -57.16
C VAL A 16 -22.22 -8.49 -55.83
N ALA A 17 -22.18 -9.70 -55.26
CA ALA A 17 -22.56 -9.91 -53.87
C ALA A 17 -21.56 -9.12 -53.02
N LEU A 18 -21.93 -7.94 -52.60
CA LEU A 18 -21.26 -7.25 -51.45
C LEU A 18 -21.57 -8.06 -50.22
N VAL A 19 -20.68 -9.01 -49.94
CA VAL A 19 -20.54 -9.59 -48.63
C VAL A 19 -19.95 -8.50 -47.76
N THR A 20 -20.81 -7.67 -47.20
CA THR A 20 -20.46 -6.85 -46.04
C THR A 20 -20.15 -7.81 -44.91
N ALA A 21 -18.89 -8.21 -44.81
CA ALA A 21 -18.34 -8.79 -43.60
C ALA A 21 -18.47 -7.74 -42.52
N TRP A 22 -19.56 -7.80 -41.77
CA TRP A 22 -19.63 -7.20 -40.47
C TRP A 22 -18.55 -7.91 -39.64
N LEU A 23 -17.34 -7.32 -39.61
CA LEU A 23 -16.39 -7.52 -38.54
C LEU A 23 -17.11 -6.98 -37.30
N ALA A 24 -17.95 -7.82 -36.72
CA ALA A 24 -18.30 -7.68 -35.34
C ALA A 24 -17.00 -7.79 -34.58
N CYS A 25 -16.36 -6.64 -34.33
CA CYS A 25 -15.37 -6.49 -33.30
C CYS A 25 -16.14 -6.78 -32.01
N SER A 26 -16.30 -8.08 -31.73
CA SER A 26 -16.69 -8.53 -30.41
C SER A 26 -15.56 -8.01 -29.52
N ALA A 27 -15.75 -6.83 -28.94
CA ALA A 27 -15.04 -6.48 -27.74
C ALA A 27 -15.37 -7.67 -26.81
N GLN A 28 -14.50 -8.66 -26.75
CA GLN A 28 -14.56 -9.69 -25.72
C GLN A 28 -14.49 -8.89 -24.44
N ALA A 29 -15.64 -8.68 -23.82
CA ALA A 29 -15.68 -8.21 -22.44
C ALA A 29 -14.81 -9.22 -21.68
N GLN A 30 -13.64 -8.80 -21.29
CA GLN A 30 -12.70 -9.63 -20.56
C GLN A 30 -13.48 -10.17 -19.36
N GLU A 31 -13.65 -11.49 -19.29
CA GLU A 31 -14.43 -12.10 -18.22
C GLU A 31 -13.82 -11.71 -16.88
N LEU A 32 -14.61 -11.04 -16.06
CA LEU A 32 -14.15 -10.64 -14.72
C LEU A 32 -13.79 -11.89 -13.91
N THR A 33 -12.64 -11.87 -13.28
CA THR A 33 -12.17 -12.96 -12.41
C THR A 33 -11.66 -12.42 -11.09
N GLY A 34 -11.36 -13.30 -10.14
CA GLY A 34 -10.77 -12.93 -8.86
C GLY A 34 -11.57 -11.90 -8.07
N THR A 35 -10.86 -10.94 -7.52
CA THR A 35 -11.44 -9.85 -6.72
C THR A 35 -12.36 -8.96 -7.55
N LEU A 36 -12.03 -8.70 -8.82
CA LEU A 36 -12.85 -7.84 -9.67
C LEU A 36 -14.25 -8.44 -9.86
N ARG A 37 -14.34 -9.75 -10.11
CA ARG A 37 -15.63 -10.44 -10.20
C ARG A 37 -16.41 -10.39 -8.89
N LYS A 38 -15.75 -10.73 -7.77
CA LYS A 38 -16.38 -10.67 -6.45
C LYS A 38 -16.94 -9.28 -6.15
N VAL A 39 -16.16 -8.24 -6.35
CA VAL A 39 -16.58 -6.85 -6.08
C VAL A 39 -17.72 -6.43 -7.00
N HIS A 40 -17.70 -6.86 -8.28
CA HIS A 40 -18.78 -6.60 -9.22
C HIS A 40 -20.09 -7.26 -8.78
N ASP A 41 -20.04 -8.54 -8.42
CA ASP A 41 -21.23 -9.33 -8.07
C ASP A 41 -21.81 -8.90 -6.71
N ASP A 42 -20.95 -8.55 -5.75
CA ASP A 42 -21.35 -8.11 -4.41
C ASP A 42 -21.78 -6.63 -4.34
N GLY A 43 -21.35 -5.80 -5.29
CA GLY A 43 -21.55 -4.35 -5.27
C GLY A 43 -20.86 -3.64 -4.10
N VAL A 44 -19.87 -4.28 -3.48
CA VAL A 44 -19.10 -3.75 -2.34
C VAL A 44 -17.65 -4.21 -2.40
N VAL A 45 -16.72 -3.29 -2.11
CA VAL A 45 -15.33 -3.60 -1.84
C VAL A 45 -15.05 -3.53 -0.35
N LEU A 46 -14.36 -4.56 0.19
CA LEU A 46 -13.93 -4.64 1.58
C LEU A 46 -12.51 -4.11 1.69
N LEU A 47 -12.36 -2.88 2.19
CA LEU A 47 -11.08 -2.19 2.29
C LEU A 47 -10.53 -2.37 3.70
N GLY A 48 -9.40 -3.08 3.82
CA GLY A 48 -8.64 -3.15 5.06
C GLY A 48 -7.99 -1.79 5.37
N VAL A 49 -8.23 -1.27 6.58
CA VAL A 49 -7.71 0.03 7.00
C VAL A 49 -6.99 -0.08 8.34
N ARG A 50 -5.95 0.74 8.54
CA ARG A 50 -5.29 0.90 9.82
C ARG A 50 -5.92 2.07 10.57
N GLU A 51 -6.05 1.94 11.89
CA GLU A 51 -6.61 3.00 12.72
C GLU A 51 -5.55 3.85 13.43
N ALA A 52 -4.28 3.41 13.38
CA ALA A 52 -3.21 4.03 14.16
C ALA A 52 -1.84 4.05 13.46
N SER A 53 -1.78 3.99 12.13
CA SER A 53 -0.52 4.08 11.36
C SER A 53 -0.36 5.47 10.74
N ILE A 54 -0.23 6.49 11.61
CA ILE A 54 -0.02 7.87 11.16
C ILE A 54 1.37 8.04 10.49
N PRO A 55 1.48 8.69 9.32
CA PRO A 55 0.45 9.40 8.54
C PRO A 55 -0.18 8.57 7.41
N PHE A 56 -0.05 7.24 7.40
CA PHE A 56 -0.45 6.38 6.28
C PHE A 56 -1.94 6.05 6.25
N SER A 57 -2.45 5.44 7.32
CA SER A 57 -3.86 5.11 7.51
C SER A 57 -4.16 5.16 9.00
N TYR A 58 -5.02 6.10 9.41
CA TYR A 58 -5.35 6.32 10.81
C TYR A 58 -6.71 7.01 10.94
N PHE A 59 -7.32 6.88 12.13
CA PHE A 59 -8.60 7.51 12.44
C PHE A 59 -8.38 8.93 12.96
N ASP A 60 -8.99 9.93 12.32
CA ASP A 60 -8.84 11.35 12.66
C ASP A 60 -9.94 11.90 13.59
N GLY A 61 -10.87 11.05 14.01
CA GLY A 61 -12.06 11.41 14.77
C GLY A 61 -13.34 11.48 13.91
N HIS A 62 -13.22 11.52 12.61
CA HIS A 62 -14.34 11.58 11.66
C HIS A 62 -14.34 10.39 10.67
N GLY A 63 -13.19 9.85 10.37
CA GLY A 63 -13.02 8.73 9.44
C GLY A 63 -11.56 8.29 9.31
N THR A 64 -11.34 7.31 8.47
CA THR A 64 -9.98 6.87 8.15
C THR A 64 -9.36 7.79 7.10
N VAL A 65 -8.21 8.34 7.43
CA VAL A 65 -7.44 9.27 6.58
C VAL A 65 -5.98 8.85 6.49
N GLY A 66 -5.23 9.45 5.58
CA GLY A 66 -3.80 9.24 5.48
C GLY A 66 -3.29 9.12 4.05
N TYR A 67 -1.98 9.08 3.92
CA TYR A 67 -1.26 8.98 2.65
C TYR A 67 -1.70 7.74 1.86
N SER A 68 -1.59 6.56 2.46
CA SER A 68 -1.97 5.30 1.79
C SER A 68 -3.48 5.12 1.70
N GLN A 69 -4.26 5.70 2.62
CA GLN A 69 -5.72 5.74 2.50
C GLN A 69 -6.14 6.52 1.26
N THR A 70 -5.47 7.62 0.94
CA THR A 70 -5.73 8.38 -0.30
C THR A 70 -5.44 7.53 -1.55
N ILE A 71 -4.36 6.76 -1.55
CA ILE A 71 -4.03 5.81 -2.63
C ILE A 71 -5.11 4.74 -2.74
N ALA A 72 -5.53 4.14 -1.62
CA ALA A 72 -6.58 3.12 -1.59
C ALA A 72 -7.90 3.63 -2.19
N LEU A 73 -8.30 4.85 -1.86
CA LEU A 73 -9.51 5.46 -2.41
C LEU A 73 -9.38 5.77 -3.92
N ALA A 74 -8.20 6.15 -4.40
CA ALA A 74 -7.94 6.29 -5.83
C ALA A 74 -8.07 4.94 -6.57
N ILE A 75 -7.64 3.85 -5.96
CA ILE A 75 -7.83 2.48 -6.47
C ILE A 75 -9.32 2.13 -6.49
N VAL A 76 -10.08 2.46 -5.44
CA VAL A 76 -11.53 2.26 -5.41
C VAL A 76 -12.23 3.04 -6.51
N ASP A 77 -11.83 4.27 -6.78
CA ASP A 77 -12.39 5.07 -7.87
C ASP A 77 -12.06 4.46 -9.26
N GLN A 78 -10.91 3.84 -9.40
CA GLN A 78 -10.58 3.07 -10.59
C GLN A 78 -11.43 1.79 -10.70
N LEU A 79 -11.69 1.09 -9.58
CA LEU A 79 -12.61 -0.06 -9.54
C LEU A 79 -14.01 0.32 -10.01
N LYS A 80 -14.58 1.43 -9.52
CA LYS A 80 -15.88 1.95 -9.97
C LYS A 80 -15.93 2.12 -11.49
N LYS A 81 -14.89 2.70 -12.06
CA LYS A 81 -14.79 2.95 -13.52
C LYS A 81 -14.67 1.63 -14.30
N THR A 82 -13.75 0.77 -13.87
CA THR A 82 -13.45 -0.49 -14.56
C THR A 82 -14.64 -1.45 -14.54
N LEU A 83 -15.37 -1.50 -13.42
CA LEU A 83 -16.53 -2.38 -13.24
C LEU A 83 -17.86 -1.76 -13.72
N GLY A 84 -17.88 -0.47 -14.11
CA GLY A 84 -19.11 0.22 -14.46
C GLY A 84 -20.08 0.40 -13.29
N LEU A 85 -19.56 0.47 -12.07
CA LEU A 85 -20.33 0.55 -10.81
C LEU A 85 -20.09 1.91 -10.12
N PRO A 86 -20.71 3.01 -10.58
CA PRO A 86 -20.51 4.33 -9.97
C PRO A 86 -20.90 4.36 -8.48
N ASP A 87 -21.88 3.57 -8.09
CA ASP A 87 -22.41 3.46 -6.72
C ASP A 87 -21.78 2.33 -5.90
N LEU A 88 -20.60 1.81 -6.33
CA LEU A 88 -19.85 0.79 -5.59
C LEU A 88 -19.66 1.22 -4.14
N LYS A 89 -20.11 0.41 -3.22
CA LYS A 89 -19.96 0.67 -1.78
C LYS A 89 -18.56 0.32 -1.32
N VAL A 90 -18.04 1.13 -0.41
CA VAL A 90 -16.79 0.84 0.31
C VAL A 90 -17.15 0.48 1.74
N ARG A 91 -16.69 -0.67 2.20
CA ARG A 91 -16.79 -1.06 3.59
C ARG A 91 -15.38 -1.17 4.17
N GLU A 92 -15.03 -0.21 5.01
CA GLU A 92 -13.78 -0.24 5.76
C GLU A 92 -13.83 -1.31 6.85
N VAL A 93 -12.73 -2.04 6.98
CA VAL A 93 -12.53 -3.12 7.95
C VAL A 93 -11.22 -2.88 8.67
N ALA A 94 -11.27 -2.59 9.96
CA ALA A 94 -10.08 -2.34 10.76
C ALA A 94 -9.19 -3.57 10.86
N VAL A 95 -7.90 -3.39 10.55
CA VAL A 95 -6.89 -4.44 10.62
C VAL A 95 -5.68 -4.01 11.45
N THR A 96 -5.01 -4.99 12.04
CA THR A 96 -3.71 -4.85 12.73
C THR A 96 -2.59 -5.43 11.88
N SER A 97 -1.34 -5.19 12.27
CA SER A 97 -0.18 -5.80 11.59
C SER A 97 -0.24 -7.33 11.60
N SER A 98 -0.79 -7.94 12.66
CA SER A 98 -0.84 -9.39 12.82
C SER A 98 -2.00 -10.06 12.08
N ASN A 99 -3.15 -9.38 11.88
CA ASN A 99 -4.35 -10.04 11.33
C ASN A 99 -4.63 -9.71 9.86
N ARG A 100 -4.00 -8.69 9.26
CA ARG A 100 -4.30 -8.21 7.91
C ARG A 100 -4.13 -9.29 6.83
N ILE A 101 -3.06 -10.08 6.88
CA ILE A 101 -2.82 -11.17 5.91
C ILE A 101 -3.83 -12.30 6.09
N PRO A 102 -4.05 -12.87 7.29
CA PRO A 102 -5.13 -13.83 7.52
C PRO A 102 -6.52 -13.33 7.09
N MET A 103 -6.85 -12.06 7.32
CA MET A 103 -8.14 -11.49 6.91
C MET A 103 -8.27 -11.39 5.39
N LEU A 104 -7.17 -11.08 4.69
CA LEU A 104 -7.14 -11.09 3.23
C LEU A 104 -7.34 -12.51 2.67
N GLN A 105 -6.62 -13.49 3.19
CA GLN A 105 -6.71 -14.89 2.78
C GLN A 105 -8.12 -15.46 2.99
N ASN A 106 -8.77 -15.07 4.08
CA ASN A 106 -10.15 -15.48 4.41
C ASN A 106 -11.23 -14.60 3.76
N SER A 107 -10.88 -13.75 2.79
CA SER A 107 -11.80 -12.85 2.07
C SER A 107 -12.60 -11.91 2.98
N GLN A 108 -12.09 -11.61 4.16
CA GLN A 108 -12.66 -10.61 5.07
C GLN A 108 -12.29 -9.18 4.66
N ILE A 109 -11.24 -9.04 3.84
CA ILE A 109 -10.88 -7.82 3.11
C ILE A 109 -10.50 -8.19 1.66
N ASP A 110 -10.63 -7.25 0.75
CA ASP A 110 -10.29 -7.41 -0.67
C ASP A 110 -8.98 -6.73 -1.04
N LEU A 111 -8.69 -5.63 -0.41
CA LEU A 111 -7.53 -4.77 -0.60
C LEU A 111 -7.12 -4.17 0.73
N GLU A 112 -5.83 -4.00 0.95
CA GLU A 112 -5.28 -3.19 2.04
C GLU A 112 -4.11 -2.36 1.52
N CYS A 113 -4.15 -1.04 1.73
CA CYS A 113 -3.08 -0.11 1.45
C CYS A 113 -2.84 0.71 2.72
N GLY A 114 -2.25 0.11 3.72
CA GLY A 114 -1.94 0.78 4.99
C GLY A 114 -0.43 1.08 5.10
N SER A 115 0.18 0.45 6.10
CA SER A 115 1.62 0.39 6.31
C SER A 115 2.08 -1.07 6.23
N THR A 116 1.80 -1.72 5.11
CA THR A 116 2.17 -3.12 4.90
C THR A 116 3.48 -3.22 4.12
N THR A 117 4.51 -3.69 4.81
CA THR A 117 5.81 -3.98 4.20
C THR A 117 5.66 -5.11 3.19
N HIS A 118 6.14 -4.91 1.99
CA HIS A 118 6.32 -5.96 0.99
C HIS A 118 7.63 -6.68 1.29
N THR A 119 7.56 -7.97 1.63
CA THR A 119 8.69 -8.86 1.88
C THR A 119 8.58 -10.12 1.05
N HIS A 120 9.72 -10.75 0.72
CA HIS A 120 9.74 -12.04 0.01
C HIS A 120 9.00 -13.14 0.79
N GLU A 121 9.08 -13.13 2.11
CA GLU A 121 8.34 -14.06 2.96
C GLU A 121 6.82 -13.93 2.74
N ARG A 122 6.30 -12.68 2.76
CA ARG A 122 4.86 -12.40 2.61
C ARG A 122 4.32 -12.66 1.21
N GLU A 123 5.16 -12.70 0.17
CA GLU A 123 4.76 -13.11 -1.19
C GLU A 123 4.23 -14.55 -1.24
N SER A 124 4.60 -15.39 -0.26
CA SER A 124 4.03 -16.73 -0.14
C SER A 124 2.56 -16.71 0.24
N GLU A 125 2.08 -15.64 0.88
CA GLU A 125 0.75 -15.54 1.51
C GLU A 125 -0.19 -14.55 0.82
N ALA A 126 0.34 -13.48 0.22
CA ALA A 126 -0.40 -12.43 -0.45
C ALA A 126 0.29 -12.00 -1.75
N ALA A 127 -0.40 -11.25 -2.59
CA ALA A 127 0.19 -10.51 -3.69
C ALA A 127 0.33 -9.04 -3.31
N PHE A 128 1.35 -8.40 -3.86
CA PHE A 128 1.68 -7.00 -3.62
C PHE A 128 1.66 -6.20 -4.92
N SER A 129 1.35 -4.93 -4.81
CA SER A 129 1.44 -3.95 -5.87
C SER A 129 2.87 -3.44 -6.05
N ASP A 130 3.08 -2.58 -7.02
CA ASP A 130 4.22 -1.70 -7.03
C ASP A 130 4.26 -0.90 -5.73
N SER A 131 5.50 -0.66 -5.26
CA SER A 131 5.73 0.00 -3.99
C SER A 131 5.36 1.48 -4.07
N PHE A 132 4.68 1.99 -3.05
CA PHE A 132 4.30 3.40 -2.99
C PHE A 132 5.09 4.21 -1.97
N PHE A 133 5.87 3.54 -1.12
CA PHE A 133 6.71 4.20 -0.10
C PHE A 133 7.94 3.38 0.22
N GLN A 134 9.09 4.05 0.43
CA GLN A 134 10.33 3.44 0.89
C GLN A 134 10.82 4.16 2.15
N TYR A 135 11.27 3.40 3.14
CA TYR A 135 11.64 3.90 4.46
C TYR A 135 12.78 3.09 5.08
N ALA A 136 13.30 3.62 6.18
CA ALA A 136 14.27 2.93 7.04
C ALA A 136 13.58 2.43 8.32
N VAL A 137 14.07 1.33 8.88
CA VAL A 137 13.70 0.86 10.22
C VAL A 137 14.65 1.48 11.24
N ARG A 138 14.10 2.20 12.20
CA ARG A 138 14.84 2.92 13.25
C ARG A 138 14.20 2.74 14.63
N MET A 139 14.58 3.56 15.57
CA MET A 139 13.97 3.58 16.91
C MET A 139 13.63 5.00 17.37
N ILE A 140 12.59 5.09 18.21
CA ILE A 140 12.31 6.28 18.98
C ILE A 140 12.60 6.01 20.45
N VAL A 141 13.28 6.95 21.08
CA VAL A 141 13.73 6.89 22.47
C VAL A 141 13.43 8.21 23.18
N ARG A 142 13.41 8.21 24.51
CA ARG A 142 13.47 9.49 25.23
C ARG A 142 14.84 10.15 24.98
N ARG A 143 14.83 11.44 24.71
CA ARG A 143 16.07 12.22 24.52
C ARG A 143 17.00 12.15 25.73
N SER A 144 16.43 12.09 26.94
CA SER A 144 17.16 11.97 28.21
C SER A 144 17.81 10.62 28.44
N SER A 145 17.50 9.59 27.63
CA SER A 145 18.01 8.23 27.81
C SER A 145 19.50 8.09 27.48
N GLY A 146 20.06 8.99 26.69
CA GLY A 146 21.44 8.90 26.17
C GLY A 146 21.63 7.80 25.12
N ILE A 147 20.56 7.10 24.70
CA ILE A 147 20.64 6.05 23.68
C ILE A 147 20.75 6.73 22.30
N SER A 148 21.73 6.29 21.52
CA SER A 148 22.04 6.82 20.19
C SER A 148 21.94 5.79 19.08
N ASP A 149 22.22 4.50 19.38
CA ASP A 149 22.20 3.43 18.40
C ASP A 149 21.82 2.09 19.04
N PHE A 150 21.54 1.07 18.22
CA PHE A 150 21.07 -0.26 18.64
C PHE A 150 21.97 -0.97 19.64
N PRO A 151 23.32 -0.89 19.57
CA PRO A 151 24.18 -1.48 20.61
C PRO A 151 23.90 -0.96 22.03
N ASP A 152 23.43 0.28 22.16
CA ASP A 152 23.07 0.89 23.45
C ASP A 152 21.86 0.21 24.10
N LEU A 153 21.11 -0.61 23.36
CA LEU A 153 19.95 -1.36 23.84
C LEU A 153 20.32 -2.65 24.57
N ALA A 154 21.60 -3.01 24.63
CA ALA A 154 22.05 -4.26 25.27
C ALA A 154 21.53 -4.39 26.71
N GLY A 155 20.86 -5.51 27.02
CA GLY A 155 20.25 -5.83 28.31
C GLY A 155 19.00 -5.01 28.66
N LYS A 156 18.54 -4.09 27.81
CA LYS A 156 17.41 -3.19 28.11
C LYS A 156 16.06 -3.76 27.66
N ALA A 157 15.00 -3.16 28.17
CA ALA A 157 13.63 -3.43 27.73
C ALA A 157 13.35 -2.63 26.45
N VAL A 158 12.97 -3.32 25.38
CA VAL A 158 12.67 -2.74 24.05
C VAL A 158 11.29 -3.20 23.62
N VAL A 159 10.54 -2.32 22.99
CA VAL A 159 9.19 -2.63 22.49
C VAL A 159 9.14 -2.52 20.97
N THR A 160 8.30 -3.36 20.36
CA THR A 160 7.93 -3.29 18.94
C THR A 160 6.47 -3.70 18.78
N THR A 161 5.94 -3.63 17.56
CA THR A 161 4.56 -4.04 17.27
C THR A 161 4.55 -5.47 16.72
N ALA A 162 3.67 -6.30 17.26
CA ALA A 162 3.52 -7.68 16.84
C ALA A 162 3.09 -7.83 15.37
N GLY A 163 3.70 -8.78 14.65
CA GLY A 163 3.39 -9.08 13.24
C GLY A 163 3.97 -8.10 12.23
N THR A 164 4.92 -7.26 12.66
CA THR A 164 5.69 -6.39 11.76
C THR A 164 7.00 -7.05 11.32
N SER A 165 7.56 -6.59 10.21
CA SER A 165 8.93 -6.92 9.80
C SER A 165 9.97 -6.41 10.79
N ASP A 166 9.69 -5.28 11.42
CA ASP A 166 10.54 -4.71 12.47
C ASP A 166 10.72 -5.65 13.66
N GLU A 167 9.66 -6.36 14.05
CA GLU A 167 9.74 -7.37 15.11
C GLU A 167 10.75 -8.46 14.73
N ARG A 168 10.70 -8.95 13.49
CA ARG A 168 11.63 -9.96 12.97
C ARG A 168 13.06 -9.41 12.96
N LEU A 169 13.28 -8.26 12.31
CA LEU A 169 14.59 -7.62 12.21
C LEU A 169 15.21 -7.35 13.60
N LEU A 170 14.41 -6.87 14.54
CA LEU A 170 14.88 -6.61 15.91
C LEU A 170 15.28 -7.89 16.66
N ARG A 171 14.52 -8.97 16.48
CA ARG A 171 14.86 -10.28 17.08
C ARG A 171 16.11 -10.89 16.46
N GLU A 172 16.26 -10.79 15.15
CA GLU A 172 17.46 -11.21 14.41
C GLU A 172 18.68 -10.44 14.90
N LEU A 173 18.63 -9.10 14.96
CA LEU A 173 19.70 -8.28 15.49
C LEU A 173 20.07 -8.68 16.94
N ASN A 174 19.06 -8.90 17.79
CA ASN A 174 19.28 -9.29 19.18
C ASN A 174 20.02 -10.63 19.30
N ALA A 175 19.67 -11.60 18.46
CA ALA A 175 20.32 -12.89 18.41
C ALA A 175 21.75 -12.81 17.86
N ASP A 176 21.92 -12.16 16.70
CA ASP A 176 23.19 -12.10 15.98
C ASP A 176 24.26 -11.30 16.72
N LYS A 177 23.86 -10.23 17.38
CA LYS A 177 24.77 -9.36 18.15
C LYS A 177 24.83 -9.69 19.63
N HIS A 178 24.09 -10.73 20.09
CA HIS A 178 24.03 -11.15 21.50
C HIS A 178 23.71 -10.01 22.46
N LEU A 179 22.79 -9.11 22.07
CA LEU A 179 22.48 -7.91 22.83
C LEU A 179 21.68 -8.18 24.11
N ASN A 180 21.08 -9.36 24.25
CA ASN A 180 20.27 -9.75 25.41
C ASN A 180 19.14 -8.73 25.72
N MET A 181 18.58 -8.09 24.70
CA MET A 181 17.42 -7.20 24.84
C MET A 181 16.21 -7.99 25.34
N ARG A 182 15.43 -7.39 26.23
CA ARG A 182 14.11 -7.92 26.62
C ARG A 182 13.06 -7.31 25.71
N ILE A 183 12.78 -8.00 24.60
CA ILE A 183 11.87 -7.53 23.55
C ILE A 183 10.43 -7.89 23.90
N THR A 184 9.56 -6.88 23.97
CA THR A 184 8.11 -7.02 24.12
C THR A 184 7.42 -6.61 22.83
N SER A 185 6.56 -7.48 22.29
CA SER A 185 5.72 -7.16 21.14
C SER A 185 4.32 -6.85 21.63
N VAL A 186 3.81 -5.66 21.29
CA VAL A 186 2.46 -5.19 21.65
C VAL A 186 1.53 -5.22 20.45
N ARG A 187 0.23 -5.13 20.70
CA ARG A 187 -0.78 -5.30 19.67
C ARG A 187 -0.70 -4.26 18.55
N ASP A 188 -0.49 -3.00 18.90
CA ASP A 188 -0.47 -1.91 17.91
C ASP A 188 0.51 -0.80 18.30
N HIS A 189 0.79 0.09 17.37
CA HIS A 189 1.81 1.15 17.48
C HIS A 189 1.60 2.11 18.67
N PRO A 190 0.36 2.58 18.97
CA PRO A 190 0.14 3.45 20.13
C PRO A 190 0.57 2.81 21.45
N ASP A 191 0.33 1.51 21.64
CA ASP A 191 0.72 0.77 22.84
C ASP A 191 2.25 0.71 22.98
N ALA A 192 2.96 0.58 21.84
CA ALA A 192 4.42 0.58 21.82
C ALA A 192 4.99 1.95 22.18
N PHE A 193 4.46 3.02 21.60
CA PHE A 193 4.89 4.38 21.94
C PHE A 193 4.55 4.73 23.40
N ALA A 194 3.37 4.33 23.90
CA ALA A 194 2.99 4.49 25.31
C ALA A 194 3.99 3.80 26.24
N ALA A 195 4.50 2.61 25.88
CA ALA A 195 5.49 1.93 26.69
C ALA A 195 6.80 2.75 26.87
N VAL A 196 7.21 3.49 25.84
CA VAL A 196 8.37 4.41 25.94
C VAL A 196 8.03 5.65 26.77
N LYS A 197 6.82 6.19 26.62
CA LYS A 197 6.33 7.35 27.39
C LYS A 197 6.22 7.06 28.89
N GLU A 198 5.90 5.84 29.24
CA GLU A 198 5.71 5.37 30.61
C GLU A 198 6.96 4.70 31.20
N ASP A 199 8.10 4.81 30.51
CA ASP A 199 9.37 4.20 30.91
C ASP A 199 9.35 2.67 31.11
N ARG A 200 8.33 2.00 30.51
CA ARG A 200 8.24 0.52 30.48
C ARG A 200 9.20 -0.11 29.47
N ALA A 201 9.60 0.67 28.47
CA ALA A 201 10.63 0.32 27.49
C ALA A 201 11.50 1.54 27.23
N VAL A 202 12.79 1.34 26.91
CA VAL A 202 13.71 2.43 26.60
C VAL A 202 13.64 2.87 25.13
N ALA A 203 13.18 2.00 24.25
CA ALA A 203 13.06 2.25 22.82
C ALA A 203 11.83 1.55 22.23
N PHE A 204 11.21 2.18 21.23
CA PHE A 204 10.28 1.57 20.31
C PHE A 204 10.93 1.49 18.93
N VAL A 205 11.11 0.29 18.40
CA VAL A 205 11.69 0.01 17.08
C VAL A 205 10.57 -0.17 16.08
N MET A 206 10.60 0.66 15.01
CA MET A 206 9.52 0.73 14.01
C MET A 206 9.99 1.49 12.76
N ASP A 207 9.16 1.47 11.73
CA ASP A 207 9.28 2.26 10.52
C ASP A 207 9.46 3.74 10.82
N GLU A 208 10.53 4.32 10.29
CA GLU A 208 10.92 5.71 10.57
C GLU A 208 9.76 6.71 10.39
N PRO A 209 8.97 6.71 9.30
CA PRO A 209 7.89 7.68 9.15
C PRO A 209 6.76 7.51 10.18
N ILE A 210 6.50 6.28 10.67
CA ILE A 210 5.50 6.03 11.72
C ILE A 210 5.97 6.61 13.05
N ILE A 211 7.22 6.37 13.45
CA ILE A 211 7.74 6.92 14.69
C ILE A 211 7.89 8.45 14.65
N TYR A 212 8.13 9.06 13.47
CA TYR A 212 8.02 10.51 13.30
C TYR A 212 6.57 10.99 13.48
N GLY A 213 5.59 10.24 13.00
CA GLY A 213 4.16 10.52 13.23
C GLY A 213 3.83 10.55 14.72
N PHE A 214 4.22 9.51 15.48
CA PHE A 214 4.01 9.46 16.93
C PHE A 214 4.73 10.58 17.67
N LYS A 215 5.98 10.86 17.30
CA LYS A 215 6.73 12.00 17.85
C LYS A 215 5.99 13.31 17.62
N ALA A 216 5.53 13.56 16.40
CA ALA A 216 4.86 14.81 16.04
C ALA A 216 3.49 14.99 16.72
N THR A 217 2.82 13.89 17.08
CA THR A 217 1.52 13.93 17.79
C THR A 217 1.65 14.08 19.31
N ASP A 218 2.83 13.91 19.87
CA ASP A 218 3.03 14.06 21.30
C ASP A 218 2.99 15.55 21.71
N PRO A 219 2.36 15.90 22.85
CA PRO A 219 2.37 17.27 23.37
C PRO A 219 3.79 17.84 23.62
N HIS A 220 4.75 16.95 23.83
CA HIS A 220 6.14 17.27 24.09
C HIS A 220 7.10 16.56 23.12
N PRO A 221 7.03 16.85 21.80
CA PRO A 221 7.78 16.12 20.78
C PRO A 221 9.29 16.19 20.96
N ASP A 222 9.80 17.24 21.61
CA ASP A 222 11.22 17.44 21.87
C ASP A 222 11.79 16.52 22.96
N ASP A 223 10.94 15.88 23.76
CA ASP A 223 11.33 14.86 24.73
C ASP A 223 11.79 13.56 24.07
N PHE A 224 11.49 13.39 22.80
CA PHE A 224 11.79 12.18 22.03
C PHE A 224 12.78 12.43 20.92
N LEU A 225 13.57 11.40 20.63
CA LEU A 225 14.56 11.37 19.55
C LEU A 225 14.32 10.14 18.68
N VAL A 226 14.19 10.35 17.37
CA VAL A 226 14.30 9.26 16.38
C VAL A 226 15.77 9.11 16.04
N THR A 227 16.32 7.92 16.26
CA THR A 227 17.75 7.65 16.17
C THR A 227 18.04 6.20 15.78
N GLY A 228 19.31 5.84 15.73
CA GLY A 228 19.84 4.54 15.34
C GLY A 228 20.26 4.49 13.87
N THR A 229 21.34 3.78 13.60
CA THR A 229 21.68 3.37 12.22
C THR A 229 20.54 2.53 11.68
N PRO A 230 20.03 2.74 10.43
CA PRO A 230 18.96 1.92 9.88
C PRO A 230 19.24 0.41 10.01
N LEU A 231 18.32 -0.35 10.59
CA LEU A 231 18.40 -1.82 10.62
C LEU A 231 18.21 -2.42 9.22
N GLY A 232 17.44 -1.75 8.39
CA GLY A 232 17.16 -2.12 7.02
C GLY A 232 16.41 -1.00 6.32
N TYR A 233 16.22 -1.18 5.03
CA TYR A 233 15.36 -0.35 4.20
C TYR A 233 14.27 -1.26 3.66
N GLU A 234 13.04 -0.82 3.78
CA GLU A 234 11.86 -1.58 3.38
C GLU A 234 10.92 -0.73 2.54
N VAL A 235 9.92 -1.37 1.93
CA VAL A 235 8.92 -0.69 1.11
C VAL A 235 7.50 -1.07 1.52
N TYR A 236 6.58 -0.11 1.43
CA TYR A 236 5.15 -0.39 1.52
C TYR A 236 4.55 -0.59 0.13
N ALA A 237 3.66 -1.58 0.06
CA ALA A 237 2.83 -1.85 -1.10
C ALA A 237 1.39 -2.15 -0.66
N CYS A 238 0.43 -1.99 -1.57
CA CYS A 238 -0.92 -2.50 -1.36
C CYS A 238 -0.90 -4.02 -1.47
N MET A 239 -1.64 -4.71 -0.61
CA MET A 239 -1.78 -6.15 -0.70
C MET A 239 -3.19 -6.57 -1.10
N PHE A 240 -3.26 -7.64 -1.87
CA PHE A 240 -4.48 -8.29 -2.35
C PHE A 240 -4.25 -9.79 -2.49
N ARG A 241 -5.30 -10.55 -2.86
CA ARG A 241 -5.20 -12.02 -2.92
C ARG A 241 -4.14 -12.50 -3.90
N LYS A 242 -3.40 -13.51 -3.50
CA LYS A 242 -2.36 -14.16 -4.32
C LYS A 242 -2.95 -14.72 -5.61
N GLY A 243 -2.25 -14.52 -6.73
CA GLY A 243 -2.67 -15.00 -8.04
C GLY A 243 -3.73 -14.16 -8.73
N ASP A 244 -4.16 -13.04 -8.16
CA ASP A 244 -5.16 -12.14 -8.74
C ASP A 244 -4.50 -11.15 -9.71
N ALA A 245 -4.17 -11.62 -10.90
CA ALA A 245 -3.50 -10.80 -11.92
C ALA A 245 -4.33 -9.58 -12.36
N PRO A 246 -5.67 -9.68 -12.59
CA PRO A 246 -6.48 -8.52 -12.95
C PRO A 246 -6.49 -7.44 -11.86
N MET A 247 -6.52 -7.83 -10.58
CA MET A 247 -6.45 -6.88 -9.47
C MET A 247 -5.08 -6.22 -9.41
N ARG A 248 -3.98 -6.97 -9.62
CA ARG A 248 -2.62 -6.43 -9.70
C ARG A 248 -2.50 -5.38 -10.80
N GLU A 249 -2.97 -5.69 -12.00
CA GLU A 249 -2.90 -4.77 -13.13
C GLU A 249 -3.65 -3.45 -12.85
N LEU A 250 -4.85 -3.55 -12.26
CA LEU A 250 -5.64 -2.38 -11.90
C LEU A 250 -4.92 -1.54 -10.83
N VAL A 251 -4.44 -2.16 -9.76
CA VAL A 251 -3.79 -1.46 -8.64
C VAL A 251 -2.50 -0.81 -9.11
N ASN A 252 -1.63 -1.54 -9.81
CA ASN A 252 -0.37 -1.01 -10.35
C ASN A 252 -0.63 0.15 -11.33
N GLY A 253 -1.62 0.01 -12.23
CA GLY A 253 -1.98 1.08 -13.14
C GLY A 253 -2.41 2.39 -12.46
N VAL A 254 -2.94 2.33 -11.22
CA VAL A 254 -3.22 3.53 -10.42
C VAL A 254 -1.94 4.08 -9.80
N ILE A 255 -1.15 3.24 -9.14
CA ILE A 255 0.07 3.65 -8.44
C ILE A 255 1.08 4.25 -9.42
N ASP A 256 1.35 3.57 -10.55
CA ASP A 256 2.29 4.02 -11.58
C ASP A 256 1.88 5.38 -12.16
N ARG A 257 0.58 5.54 -12.45
CA ARG A 257 0.07 6.82 -12.94
C ARG A 257 0.27 7.92 -11.90
N MET A 258 -0.01 7.68 -10.63
CA MET A 258 0.20 8.66 -9.56
C MET A 258 1.68 9.03 -9.44
N GLN A 259 2.58 8.06 -9.53
CA GLN A 259 4.02 8.28 -9.42
C GLN A 259 4.55 9.06 -10.64
N THR A 260 4.26 8.60 -11.84
CA THR A 260 4.82 9.17 -13.06
C THR A 260 4.19 10.52 -13.47
N SER A 261 2.99 10.83 -12.98
CA SER A 261 2.33 12.14 -13.22
C SER A 261 2.73 13.25 -12.25
N GLY A 262 3.53 12.94 -11.22
CA GLY A 262 3.85 13.84 -10.12
C GLY A 262 2.75 13.99 -9.08
N GLU A 263 1.66 13.23 -9.17
CA GLU A 263 0.59 13.22 -8.16
C GLU A 263 1.09 12.64 -6.84
N ALA A 264 1.88 11.57 -6.87
CA ALA A 264 2.47 10.97 -5.68
C ALA A 264 3.39 11.94 -4.92
N GLU A 265 4.17 12.78 -5.62
CA GLU A 265 4.99 13.80 -4.97
C GLU A 265 4.15 14.89 -4.30
N ARG A 266 3.08 15.33 -4.95
CA ARG A 266 2.12 16.27 -4.33
C ARG A 266 1.45 15.66 -3.10
N LEU A 267 1.00 14.42 -3.22
CA LEU A 267 0.39 13.68 -2.11
C LEU A 267 1.37 13.51 -0.94
N TYR A 268 2.63 13.18 -1.25
CA TYR A 268 3.70 13.14 -0.25
C TYR A 268 3.83 14.48 0.50
N SER A 269 3.88 15.59 -0.25
CA SER A 269 3.99 16.92 0.36
C SER A 269 2.84 17.20 1.33
N VAL A 270 1.60 16.84 0.97
CA VAL A 270 0.42 17.03 1.84
C VAL A 270 0.57 16.29 3.18
N TRP A 271 1.04 15.04 3.15
CA TRP A 271 1.04 14.19 4.34
C TRP A 271 2.31 14.23 5.17
N PHE A 272 3.44 14.67 4.61
CA PHE A 272 4.73 14.58 5.29
C PHE A 272 5.39 15.94 5.56
N THR A 273 4.98 16.99 4.84
CA THR A 273 5.61 18.31 4.95
C THR A 273 4.64 19.46 5.19
N GLN A 274 3.34 19.16 5.29
CA GLN A 274 2.29 20.12 5.62
C GLN A 274 1.53 19.70 6.87
N PRO A 275 0.73 20.61 7.48
CA PRO A 275 -0.14 20.26 8.59
C PRO A 275 -1.21 19.23 8.20
N ILE A 276 -1.31 18.12 8.94
CA ILE A 276 -2.27 17.04 8.72
C ILE A 276 -3.30 16.94 9.85
N PRO A 277 -4.52 16.39 9.59
CA PRO A 277 -5.51 16.17 10.63
C PRO A 277 -5.05 15.17 11.70
N PRO A 278 -5.70 15.14 12.89
CA PRO A 278 -6.77 16.06 13.29
C PRO A 278 -6.27 17.39 13.87
N HIS A 279 -4.99 17.48 14.27
CA HIS A 279 -4.47 18.58 15.08
C HIS A 279 -3.55 19.54 14.31
N GLY A 280 -3.47 19.42 12.99
CA GLY A 280 -2.60 20.26 12.17
C GLY A 280 -1.11 20.02 12.43
N ILE A 281 -0.72 18.81 12.81
CA ILE A 281 0.69 18.45 13.03
C ILE A 281 1.44 18.36 11.70
N ASN A 282 2.70 18.77 11.70
CA ASN A 282 3.61 18.61 10.56
C ASN A 282 4.74 17.66 10.96
N LEU A 283 4.92 16.59 10.21
CA LEU A 283 5.98 15.62 10.48
C LEU A 283 7.36 16.18 10.15
N ASN A 284 7.44 17.21 9.30
CA ASN A 284 8.70 17.76 8.78
C ASN A 284 9.61 16.65 8.22
N PHE A 285 9.01 15.73 7.47
CA PHE A 285 9.68 14.56 6.91
C PHE A 285 9.84 14.75 5.39
N PRO A 286 10.99 15.28 4.93
CA PRO A 286 11.19 15.66 3.54
C PRO A 286 11.33 14.44 2.64
N LEU A 287 10.92 14.59 1.38
CA LEU A 287 11.02 13.56 0.36
C LEU A 287 12.49 13.15 0.15
N SER A 288 12.80 11.87 0.37
CA SER A 288 14.14 11.32 0.23
C SER A 288 14.54 11.11 -1.23
N ALA A 289 15.83 10.95 -1.49
CA ALA A 289 16.33 10.58 -2.82
C ALA A 289 15.81 9.19 -3.26
N ALA A 290 15.67 8.24 -2.31
CA ALA A 290 15.13 6.93 -2.56
C ALA A 290 13.65 6.99 -3.00
N MET A 291 12.83 7.82 -2.32
CA MET A 291 11.45 8.05 -2.72
C MET A 291 11.32 8.69 -4.10
N ARG A 292 12.20 9.66 -4.44
CA ARG A 292 12.22 10.25 -5.80
C ARG A 292 12.56 9.21 -6.86
N ALA A 293 13.52 8.33 -6.57
CA ALA A 293 13.90 7.25 -7.47
C ALA A 293 12.75 6.25 -7.66
N LEU A 294 12.02 5.90 -6.58
CA LEU A 294 10.86 5.04 -6.63
C LEU A 294 9.75 5.66 -7.52
N PHE A 295 9.47 6.96 -7.37
CA PHE A 295 8.46 7.64 -8.19
C PHE A 295 8.86 7.75 -9.67
N ALA A 296 10.16 7.86 -9.95
CA ALA A 296 10.66 7.89 -11.33
C ALA A 296 10.66 6.50 -11.99
N HIS A 297 10.76 5.45 -11.20
CA HIS A 297 10.88 4.06 -11.67
C HIS A 297 10.03 3.13 -10.80
N PRO A 298 8.68 3.14 -10.98
CA PRO A 298 7.78 2.26 -10.25
C PRO A 298 8.21 0.79 -10.35
N ASN A 299 8.11 0.07 -9.25
CA ASN A 299 8.45 -1.36 -9.23
C ASN A 299 7.89 -2.04 -7.97
N ASP A 300 7.77 -3.37 -8.04
CA ASP A 300 7.28 -4.24 -6.98
C ASP A 300 8.42 -4.99 -6.24
N ARG A 301 9.62 -4.43 -6.21
CA ARG A 301 10.77 -5.09 -5.58
C ARG A 301 10.66 -5.03 -4.05
N ALA A 302 10.63 -6.19 -3.39
CA ALA A 302 10.93 -6.30 -1.96
C ALA A 302 12.40 -5.93 -1.69
N LEU A 303 12.72 -5.36 -0.52
CA LEU A 303 14.06 -4.89 -0.16
C LEU A 303 14.69 -5.69 1.01
N ASP A 304 14.06 -6.77 1.47
CA ASP A 304 14.53 -7.64 2.57
C ASP A 304 15.38 -8.81 2.08
#